data_f9bd9c586411b19f12837979e6606bd7
#
_entry.id   f9bd9c586411b19f12837979e6606bd7
#
_cell.length_a   1.000
_cell.length_b   1.000
_cell.length_c   1.000
_cell.angle_alpha   90.00
_cell.angle_beta   90.00
_cell.angle_gamma   90.00
#
_symmetry.space_group_name_H-M   'P 1'
#
loop_
_entity.id
_entity.type
_entity.pdbx_description
1 polymer ?
#
loop_
_entity_poly.entity_id
_entity_poly.type
_entity_poly.pdbx_seq_one_letter_code
_entity_poly.pdbx_strand_id
1 'polypeptide(L)'
;IIGLHHLTTVKEGALGEGRVFGSVGEAILARDEGTLDLQAKVRIRVPGLEFLEGEAPEGYADVLNEDGGVEKRGHGLVDASLGQAIFNDTLPKGYPFVRGQADKGKLSQIVNKLAEEYPKVEVAASLDRIKDAGFYWATRSGVTVALSDILTPPNKGEIVAGYEKRAAKVQAQYEKGLTT
;
A
#
# COMPACT_ATOMS: atom_id res chain seq x y z
N ILE A 1 -7.62 6.61 -1.56
CA ILE A 1 -6.75 5.66 -2.28
C ILE A 1 -5.54 6.36 -2.87
N ILE A 2 -5.70 7.48 -3.59
CA ILE A 2 -4.58 8.23 -4.21
C ILE A 2 -3.54 8.65 -3.17
N GLY A 3 -3.98 9.19 -2.03
CA GLY A 3 -3.07 9.62 -0.97
C GLY A 3 -2.32 8.49 -0.30
N LEU A 4 -2.98 7.38 -0.05
CA LEU A 4 -2.34 6.19 0.54
C LEU A 4 -1.38 5.53 -0.44
N HIS A 5 -1.75 5.46 -1.71
CA HIS A 5 -0.89 4.99 -2.77
C HIS A 5 0.38 5.84 -2.87
N HIS A 6 0.24 7.18 -2.89
CA HIS A 6 1.37 8.11 -2.87
C HIS A 6 2.24 7.92 -1.62
N LEU A 7 1.61 7.83 -0.43
CA LEU A 7 2.30 7.66 0.85
C LEU A 7 3.16 6.40 0.87
N THR A 8 2.63 5.27 0.39
CA THR A 8 3.27 3.96 0.49
C THR A 8 4.14 3.60 -0.73
N THR A 9 4.20 4.45 -1.74
CA THR A 9 5.11 4.28 -2.88
C THR A 9 6.56 4.33 -2.41
N VAL A 10 7.40 3.47 -2.98
CA VAL A 10 8.85 3.50 -2.82
C VAL A 10 9.47 4.00 -4.12
N LYS A 11 10.36 4.99 -4.01
CA LYS A 11 11.05 5.58 -5.16
C LYS A 11 12.54 5.30 -5.04
N GLU A 12 13.10 4.65 -6.04
CA GLU A 12 14.55 4.42 -6.14
C GLU A 12 15.30 5.71 -6.42
N GLY A 13 16.48 5.86 -5.85
CA GLY A 13 17.31 7.05 -5.99
C GLY A 13 16.77 8.28 -5.24
N ALA A 14 15.78 8.11 -4.36
CA ALA A 14 15.25 9.21 -3.57
C ALA A 14 16.22 9.65 -2.47
N LEU A 15 16.14 10.94 -2.09
CA LEU A 15 17.04 11.53 -1.10
C LEU A 15 16.98 10.74 0.23
N GLY A 16 18.16 10.34 0.72
CA GLY A 16 18.29 9.60 1.97
C GLY A 16 18.12 8.08 1.84
N GLU A 17 18.03 7.54 0.62
CA GLU A 17 17.97 6.09 0.38
C GLU A 17 19.12 5.35 1.06
N GLY A 18 18.82 4.16 1.60
CA GLY A 18 19.80 3.29 2.29
C GLY A 18 20.13 3.69 3.72
N ARG A 19 19.66 4.83 4.22
CA ARG A 19 19.88 5.25 5.62
C ARG A 19 19.14 4.32 6.59
N VAL A 20 19.65 4.27 7.82
CA VAL A 20 19.11 3.48 8.91
C VAL A 20 18.63 4.41 10.01
N PHE A 21 17.40 4.21 10.49
CA PHE A 21 16.80 5.01 11.55
C PHE A 21 16.44 4.12 12.75
N GLY A 22 16.77 4.59 13.94
CA GLY A 22 16.47 3.92 15.20
C GLY A 22 14.99 3.98 15.59
N SER A 23 14.21 4.85 14.96
CA SER A 23 12.76 4.98 15.17
C SER A 23 12.09 5.69 13.99
N VAL A 24 10.76 5.58 13.91
CA VAL A 24 9.95 6.34 12.95
C VAL A 24 10.05 7.84 13.22
N GLY A 25 10.11 8.25 14.50
CA GLY A 25 10.27 9.67 14.89
C GLY A 25 11.57 10.27 14.38
N GLU A 26 12.68 9.56 14.44
CA GLU A 26 13.97 9.99 13.89
C GLU A 26 13.88 10.19 12.35
N ALA A 27 13.21 9.27 11.65
CA ALA A 27 13.02 9.38 10.21
C ALA A 27 12.10 10.58 9.84
N ILE A 28 11.08 10.89 10.68
CA ILE A 28 10.24 12.08 10.50
C ILE A 28 11.08 13.36 10.64
N LEU A 29 11.93 13.44 11.65
CA LEU A 29 12.82 14.59 11.84
C LEU A 29 13.75 14.78 10.65
N ALA A 30 14.37 13.71 10.15
CA ALA A 30 15.23 13.77 8.97
C ALA A 30 14.47 14.26 7.72
N ARG A 31 13.20 13.89 7.58
CA ARG A 31 12.34 14.40 6.51
C ARG A 31 12.06 15.90 6.68
N ASP A 32 11.72 16.33 7.89
CA ASP A 32 11.40 17.73 8.17
C ASP A 32 12.63 18.65 8.01
N GLU A 33 13.82 18.11 8.25
CA GLU A 33 15.10 18.75 7.95
C GLU A 33 15.45 18.74 6.43
N GLY A 34 14.62 18.09 5.60
CA GLY A 34 14.85 18.00 4.16
C GLY A 34 16.01 17.08 3.76
N THR A 35 16.43 16.15 4.63
CA THR A 35 17.50 15.19 4.39
C THR A 35 17.01 13.79 4.04
N LEU A 36 15.68 13.56 4.10
CA LEU A 36 15.01 12.31 3.76
C LEU A 36 13.74 12.56 2.94
N ASP A 37 13.60 11.85 1.82
CA ASP A 37 12.34 11.80 1.08
C ASP A 37 11.36 10.81 1.75
N LEU A 38 10.06 11.16 1.73
CA LEU A 38 8.99 10.29 2.22
C LEU A 38 9.00 8.90 1.59
N GLN A 39 9.37 8.81 0.32
CA GLN A 39 9.33 7.62 -0.51
C GLN A 39 10.69 6.91 -0.64
N ALA A 40 11.73 7.42 0.01
CA ALA A 40 13.05 6.81 -0.01
C ALA A 40 13.04 5.44 0.67
N LYS A 41 13.67 4.45 0.06
CA LYS A 41 13.87 3.12 0.66
C LYS A 41 14.92 3.22 1.76
N VAL A 42 14.52 2.98 2.99
CA VAL A 42 15.36 3.09 4.18
C VAL A 42 15.14 1.87 5.09
N ARG A 43 15.94 1.77 6.14
CA ARG A 43 15.77 0.76 7.18
C ARG A 43 15.33 1.46 8.47
N ILE A 44 14.13 1.13 8.94
CA ILE A 44 13.56 1.76 10.13
C ILE A 44 13.35 0.70 11.20
N ARG A 45 13.77 0.98 12.44
CA ARG A 45 13.42 0.14 13.58
C ARG A 45 11.99 0.46 14.00
N VAL A 46 11.12 -0.55 13.93
CA VAL A 46 9.73 -0.45 14.37
C VAL A 46 9.53 -1.43 15.51
N PRO A 47 9.10 -0.98 16.70
CA PRO A 47 8.90 -1.86 17.85
C PRO A 47 7.62 -2.68 17.69
N GLY A 48 7.65 -3.94 18.18
CA GLY A 48 6.45 -4.78 18.27
C GLY A 48 5.88 -5.25 16.95
N LEU A 49 6.74 -5.43 15.92
CA LEU A 49 6.29 -5.89 14.60
C LEU A 49 5.87 -7.35 14.63
N GLU A 50 4.67 -7.60 14.14
CA GLU A 50 4.26 -8.90 13.62
C GLU A 50 4.34 -8.86 12.10
N PHE A 51 4.79 -9.96 11.49
CA PHE A 51 4.80 -10.13 10.03
C PHE A 51 3.78 -11.18 9.64
N LEU A 52 3.24 -11.05 8.44
CA LEU A 52 2.50 -12.14 7.81
C LEU A 52 3.46 -13.33 7.61
N GLU A 53 2.94 -14.54 7.69
CA GLU A 53 3.71 -15.75 7.48
C GLU A 53 4.46 -15.69 6.13
N GLY A 54 5.77 -15.90 6.18
CA GLY A 54 6.64 -15.78 5.01
C GLY A 54 7.10 -14.35 4.65
N GLU A 55 6.63 -13.30 5.32
CA GLU A 55 7.03 -11.91 5.05
C GLU A 55 8.06 -11.36 6.06
N ALA A 56 8.46 -12.12 7.07
CA ALA A 56 9.47 -11.70 8.04
C ALA A 56 10.82 -11.46 7.35
N PRO A 57 11.54 -10.36 7.67
CA PRO A 57 12.87 -10.13 7.13
C PRO A 57 13.87 -11.16 7.65
N GLU A 58 14.90 -11.43 6.86
CA GLU A 58 16.01 -12.29 7.24
C GLU A 58 16.66 -11.78 8.53
N GLY A 59 16.81 -12.66 9.55
CA GLY A 59 17.31 -12.28 10.87
C GLY A 59 16.25 -11.83 11.89
N TYR A 60 14.97 -11.88 11.53
CA TYR A 60 13.88 -11.72 12.50
C TYR A 60 13.77 -13.01 13.33
N ALA A 61 14.10 -12.93 14.58
CA ALA A 61 14.00 -14.07 15.51
C ALA A 61 12.85 -13.86 16.51
N ASP A 62 12.03 -14.88 16.68
CA ASP A 62 11.14 -14.97 17.83
C ASP A 62 11.99 -15.12 19.10
N VAL A 63 11.73 -14.29 20.10
CA VAL A 63 12.37 -14.41 21.39
C VAL A 63 11.55 -15.36 22.26
N LEU A 64 12.15 -16.47 22.69
CA LEU A 64 11.55 -17.36 23.67
C LEU A 64 11.62 -16.71 25.05
N ASN A 65 10.49 -16.62 25.74
CA ASN A 65 10.45 -16.23 27.15
C ASN A 65 11.01 -17.34 28.05
N GLU A 66 11.45 -16.98 29.24
CA GLU A 66 11.94 -17.95 30.28
C GLU A 66 10.92 -19.07 30.58
N ASP A 67 9.63 -18.82 30.35
CA ASP A 67 8.53 -19.77 30.53
C ASP A 67 8.25 -20.65 29.31
N GLY A 68 9.06 -20.57 28.24
CA GLY A 68 8.90 -21.36 27.02
C GLY A 68 7.79 -20.86 26.10
N GLY A 69 7.17 -19.72 26.40
CA GLY A 69 6.26 -19.01 25.50
C GLY A 69 7.03 -18.25 24.43
N VAL A 70 6.51 -18.21 23.21
CA VAL A 70 7.09 -17.39 22.14
C VAL A 70 6.60 -15.95 22.34
N GLU A 71 7.47 -15.07 22.81
CA GLU A 71 7.21 -13.64 22.78
C GLU A 71 7.75 -13.07 21.48
N LYS A 72 6.85 -12.73 20.58
CA LYS A 72 7.18 -12.06 19.31
C LYS A 72 7.61 -10.61 19.59
N ARG A 73 8.79 -10.42 20.14
CA ARG A 73 9.42 -9.12 20.33
C ARG A 73 10.45 -8.88 19.23
N GLY A 74 9.99 -8.72 18.01
CA GLY A 74 10.87 -8.24 16.97
C GLY A 74 11.11 -6.74 17.10
N HIS A 75 12.23 -6.32 17.64
CA HIS A 75 12.79 -5.01 17.33
C HIS A 75 13.45 -5.12 15.94
N GLY A 76 12.66 -5.40 14.91
CA GLY A 76 13.16 -5.58 13.57
C GLY A 76 13.52 -4.25 12.93
N LEU A 77 14.69 -4.18 12.29
CA LEU A 77 14.94 -3.22 11.22
C LEU A 77 14.16 -3.69 10.00
N VAL A 78 13.22 -2.87 9.54
CA VAL A 78 12.40 -3.17 8.37
C VAL A 78 12.89 -2.36 7.19
N ASP A 79 13.06 -3.02 6.04
CA ASP A 79 13.23 -2.34 4.77
C ASP A 79 11.88 -1.76 4.35
N ALA A 80 11.72 -0.47 4.45
CA ALA A 80 10.49 0.24 4.16
C ALA A 80 10.79 1.69 3.76
N SER A 81 9.78 2.43 3.29
CA SER A 81 9.86 3.88 3.24
C SER A 81 9.29 4.49 4.53
N LEU A 82 9.64 5.75 4.80
CA LEU A 82 9.01 6.50 5.89
C LEU A 82 7.49 6.53 5.71
N GLY A 83 7.02 6.69 4.48
CA GLY A 83 5.60 6.69 4.17
C GLY A 83 4.91 5.37 4.51
N GLN A 84 5.55 4.24 4.27
CA GLN A 84 5.03 2.93 4.68
C GLN A 84 4.96 2.80 6.20
N ALA A 85 5.96 3.31 6.93
CA ALA A 85 5.93 3.31 8.39
C ALA A 85 4.78 4.18 8.95
N ILE A 86 4.56 5.37 8.39
CA ILE A 86 3.44 6.24 8.74
C ILE A 86 2.08 5.58 8.44
N PHE A 87 1.96 4.88 7.31
CA PHE A 87 0.74 4.14 6.98
C PHE A 87 0.44 3.06 8.04
N ASN A 88 1.46 2.28 8.43
CA ASN A 88 1.29 1.22 9.43
C ASN A 88 0.86 1.76 10.80
N ASP A 89 1.22 2.99 11.15
CA ASP A 89 0.76 3.65 12.38
C ASP A 89 -0.76 3.94 12.40
N THR A 90 -1.43 3.90 11.24
CA THR A 90 -2.89 4.00 11.15
C THR A 90 -3.63 2.72 11.52
N LEU A 91 -2.92 1.58 11.55
CA LEU A 91 -3.47 0.27 11.83
C LEU A 91 -3.51 -0.01 13.34
N PRO A 92 -4.32 -0.99 13.81
CA PRO A 92 -4.34 -1.36 15.22
C PRO A 92 -3.00 -1.96 15.66
N LYS A 93 -2.73 -1.89 16.96
CA LYS A 93 -1.58 -2.59 17.55
C LYS A 93 -1.70 -4.09 17.31
N GLY A 94 -0.58 -4.72 16.95
CA GLY A 94 -0.54 -6.15 16.61
C GLY A 94 -1.00 -6.48 15.20
N TYR A 95 -1.38 -5.49 14.38
CA TYR A 95 -1.59 -5.73 12.96
C TYR A 95 -0.23 -5.97 12.26
N PRO A 96 -0.12 -7.01 11.42
CA PRO A 96 1.12 -7.28 10.69
C PRO A 96 1.57 -6.08 9.87
N PHE A 97 2.89 -5.83 9.84
CA PHE A 97 3.43 -4.70 9.09
C PHE A 97 3.15 -4.83 7.58
N VAL A 98 2.40 -3.89 7.06
CA VAL A 98 2.04 -3.86 5.63
C VAL A 98 3.22 -3.32 4.83
N ARG A 99 3.77 -4.15 3.97
CA ARG A 99 4.80 -3.80 2.99
C ARG A 99 4.19 -3.53 1.63
N GLY A 100 4.91 -2.78 0.85
CA GLY A 100 4.51 -2.46 -0.52
C GLY A 100 3.47 -1.36 -0.60
N GLN A 101 2.98 -1.16 -1.80
CA GLN A 101 2.10 -0.08 -2.16
C GLN A 101 0.65 -0.38 -1.75
N ALA A 102 0.00 0.55 -1.06
CA ALA A 102 -1.39 0.44 -0.65
C ALA A 102 -2.32 0.83 -1.82
N ASP A 103 -2.48 -0.09 -2.76
CA ASP A 103 -3.47 0.02 -3.83
C ASP A 103 -4.88 -0.38 -3.34
N LYS A 104 -5.86 -0.29 -4.23
CA LYS A 104 -7.25 -0.66 -3.93
C LYS A 104 -7.38 -2.12 -3.45
N GLY A 105 -6.64 -3.04 -4.06
CA GLY A 105 -6.67 -4.46 -3.74
C GLY A 105 -6.12 -4.73 -2.34
N LYS A 106 -4.95 -4.18 -2.04
CA LYS A 106 -4.31 -4.30 -0.73
C LYS A 106 -5.15 -3.66 0.38
N LEU A 107 -5.72 -2.49 0.14
CA LEU A 107 -6.61 -1.83 1.10
C LEU A 107 -7.87 -2.67 1.37
N SER A 108 -8.48 -3.29 0.36
CA SER A 108 -9.61 -4.21 0.57
C SER A 108 -9.22 -5.40 1.43
N GLN A 109 -8.06 -6.00 1.21
CA GLN A 109 -7.56 -7.10 2.04
C GLN A 109 -7.34 -6.66 3.50
N ILE A 110 -6.76 -5.47 3.72
CA ILE A 110 -6.56 -4.91 5.07
C ILE A 110 -7.90 -4.71 5.77
N VAL A 111 -8.88 -4.10 5.10
CA VAL A 111 -10.21 -3.83 5.68
C VAL A 111 -10.92 -5.13 6.03
N ASN A 112 -10.88 -6.14 5.17
CA ASN A 112 -11.49 -7.44 5.43
C ASN A 112 -10.84 -8.11 6.65
N LYS A 113 -9.51 -8.16 6.70
CA LYS A 113 -8.77 -8.71 7.84
C LYS A 113 -9.08 -7.98 9.14
N LEU A 114 -9.15 -6.64 9.11
CA LEU A 114 -9.57 -5.85 10.27
C LEU A 114 -10.96 -6.23 10.75
N ALA A 115 -11.91 -6.38 9.83
CA ALA A 115 -13.30 -6.74 10.15
C ALA A 115 -13.44 -8.16 10.73
N GLU A 116 -12.59 -9.08 10.33
CA GLU A 116 -12.60 -10.48 10.77
C GLU A 116 -11.90 -10.69 12.12
N GLU A 117 -10.77 -10.01 12.37
CA GLU A 117 -9.88 -10.31 13.49
C GLU A 117 -9.95 -9.30 14.64
N TYR A 118 -10.50 -8.09 14.42
CA TYR A 118 -10.45 -7.00 15.40
C TYR A 118 -11.83 -6.57 15.91
N PRO A 119 -11.93 -6.07 17.17
CA PRO A 119 -13.17 -5.51 17.70
C PRO A 119 -13.68 -4.33 16.85
N LYS A 120 -15.00 -4.22 16.70
CA LYS A 120 -15.64 -3.17 15.88
C LYS A 120 -15.18 -1.74 16.21
N VAL A 121 -14.90 -1.45 17.49
CA VAL A 121 -14.41 -0.14 17.94
C VAL A 121 -13.02 0.16 17.36
N GLU A 122 -12.12 -0.82 17.38
CA GLU A 122 -10.79 -0.67 16.81
C GLU A 122 -10.81 -0.59 15.29
N VAL A 123 -11.68 -1.38 14.65
CA VAL A 123 -11.91 -1.30 13.19
C VAL A 123 -12.36 0.10 12.81
N ALA A 124 -13.39 0.65 13.47
CA ALA A 124 -13.88 1.99 13.18
C ALA A 124 -12.80 3.05 13.37
N ALA A 125 -12.06 3.01 14.48
CA ALA A 125 -10.98 3.95 14.75
C ALA A 125 -9.84 3.85 13.72
N SER A 126 -9.51 2.65 13.26
CA SER A 126 -8.49 2.45 12.23
C SER A 126 -8.94 2.93 10.86
N LEU A 127 -10.18 2.67 10.48
CA LEU A 127 -10.75 3.18 9.23
C LEU A 127 -10.78 4.71 9.19
N ASP A 128 -11.09 5.37 10.31
CA ASP A 128 -11.01 6.82 10.41
C ASP A 128 -9.58 7.33 10.23
N ARG A 129 -8.60 6.72 10.91
CA ARG A 129 -7.18 7.09 10.72
C ARG A 129 -6.70 6.88 9.28
N ILE A 130 -7.06 5.74 8.66
CA ILE A 130 -6.75 5.45 7.25
C ILE A 130 -7.36 6.48 6.32
N LYS A 131 -8.63 6.85 6.52
CA LYS A 131 -9.33 7.88 5.77
C LYS A 131 -8.63 9.24 5.89
N ASP A 132 -8.34 9.67 7.12
CA ASP A 132 -7.71 10.95 7.38
C ASP A 132 -6.30 11.03 6.79
N ALA A 133 -5.50 9.97 6.94
CA ALA A 133 -4.20 9.85 6.28
C ALA A 133 -4.34 9.88 4.75
N GLY A 134 -5.35 9.21 4.19
CA GLY A 134 -5.62 9.21 2.76
C GLY A 134 -5.89 10.61 2.21
N PHE A 135 -6.75 11.39 2.85
CA PHE A 135 -7.03 12.77 2.44
C PHE A 135 -5.84 13.71 2.64
N TYR A 136 -5.17 13.60 3.78
CA TYR A 136 -3.99 14.41 4.08
C TYR A 136 -2.90 14.22 3.01
N TRP A 137 -2.56 12.97 2.69
CA TRP A 137 -1.52 12.68 1.71
C TRP A 137 -1.97 12.86 0.27
N ALA A 138 -3.27 12.74 -0.05
CA ALA A 138 -3.79 13.10 -1.36
C ALA A 138 -3.57 14.59 -1.64
N THR A 139 -3.85 15.45 -0.68
CA THR A 139 -3.59 16.89 -0.81
C THR A 139 -2.10 17.20 -1.02
N ARG A 140 -1.23 16.52 -0.29
CA ARG A 140 0.23 16.73 -0.36
C ARG A 140 0.89 16.08 -1.57
N SER A 141 0.25 15.12 -2.22
CA SER A 141 0.80 14.46 -3.41
C SER A 141 0.87 15.41 -4.62
N GLY A 142 0.07 16.47 -4.63
CA GLY A 142 -0.04 17.37 -5.77
C GLY A 142 -0.69 16.73 -7.01
N VAL A 143 -1.22 15.51 -6.90
CA VAL A 143 -1.90 14.84 -8.01
C VAL A 143 -3.19 15.58 -8.34
N THR A 144 -3.29 16.00 -9.59
CA THR A 144 -4.49 16.65 -10.14
C THR A 144 -4.86 15.99 -11.47
N VAL A 145 -6.14 16.06 -11.82
CA VAL A 145 -6.65 15.54 -13.10
C VAL A 145 -7.42 16.67 -13.80
N ALA A 146 -6.99 16.98 -15.01
CA ALA A 146 -7.69 17.92 -15.90
C ALA A 146 -8.34 17.17 -17.06
N LEU A 147 -9.30 17.81 -17.75
CA LEU A 147 -9.91 17.21 -18.93
C LEU A 147 -8.90 16.95 -20.05
N SER A 148 -7.84 17.75 -20.12
CA SER A 148 -6.72 17.59 -21.07
C SER A 148 -5.89 16.34 -20.81
N ASP A 149 -5.96 15.75 -19.62
CA ASP A 149 -5.20 14.54 -19.26
C ASP A 149 -5.88 13.27 -19.79
N ILE A 150 -7.14 13.40 -20.25
CA ILE A 150 -7.89 12.30 -20.83
C ILE A 150 -7.49 12.17 -22.31
N LEU A 151 -6.49 11.32 -22.55
CA LEU A 151 -6.01 11.06 -23.91
C LEU A 151 -6.75 9.90 -24.54
N THR A 152 -7.29 10.15 -25.76
CA THR A 152 -7.85 9.07 -26.58
C THR A 152 -6.70 8.27 -27.18
N PRO A 153 -6.67 6.92 -27.03
CA PRO A 153 -5.65 6.10 -27.67
C PRO A 153 -5.61 6.33 -29.20
N PRO A 154 -4.43 6.47 -29.80
CA PRO A 154 -4.31 6.75 -31.23
C PRO A 154 -4.91 5.65 -32.14
N ASN A 155 -4.94 4.43 -31.65
CA ASN A 155 -5.50 3.25 -32.31
C ASN A 155 -6.97 2.96 -31.97
N LYS A 156 -7.71 3.92 -31.36
CA LYS A 156 -9.11 3.74 -30.97
C LYS A 156 -9.98 3.30 -32.14
N GLY A 157 -9.80 3.93 -33.34
CA GLY A 157 -10.56 3.61 -34.54
C GLY A 157 -10.37 2.14 -34.97
N GLU A 158 -9.15 1.66 -34.97
CA GLU A 158 -8.83 0.27 -35.33
C GLU A 158 -9.43 -0.73 -34.37
N ILE A 159 -9.33 -0.44 -33.06
CA ILE A 159 -9.89 -1.29 -32.00
C ILE A 159 -11.41 -1.38 -32.17
N VAL A 160 -12.10 -0.23 -32.31
CA VAL A 160 -13.56 -0.19 -32.48
C VAL A 160 -13.99 -0.93 -33.73
N ALA A 161 -13.37 -0.65 -34.86
CA ALA A 161 -13.68 -1.34 -36.12
C ALA A 161 -13.45 -2.86 -36.08
N GLY A 162 -12.43 -3.30 -35.32
CA GLY A 162 -12.17 -4.71 -35.09
C GLY A 162 -13.30 -5.39 -34.31
N TYR A 163 -13.82 -4.74 -33.26
CA TYR A 163 -14.94 -5.27 -32.47
C TYR A 163 -16.28 -5.18 -33.22
N GLU A 164 -16.53 -4.13 -33.98
CA GLU A 164 -17.70 -4.02 -34.84
C GLU A 164 -17.78 -5.14 -35.88
N LYS A 165 -16.65 -5.48 -36.55
CA LYS A 165 -16.58 -6.65 -37.43
C LYS A 165 -16.90 -7.97 -36.72
N ARG A 166 -16.41 -8.12 -35.50
CA ARG A 166 -16.71 -9.34 -34.69
C ARG A 166 -18.18 -9.39 -34.32
N ALA A 167 -18.76 -8.28 -33.88
CA ALA A 167 -20.18 -8.18 -33.56
C ALA A 167 -21.05 -8.51 -34.77
N ALA A 168 -20.76 -7.91 -35.94
CA ALA A 168 -21.47 -8.19 -37.19
C ALA A 168 -21.39 -9.68 -37.57
N LYS A 169 -20.24 -10.32 -37.38
CA LYS A 169 -20.08 -11.77 -37.63
C LYS A 169 -20.97 -12.62 -36.72
N VAL A 170 -21.01 -12.30 -35.45
CA VAL A 170 -21.86 -13.01 -34.47
C VAL A 170 -23.33 -12.80 -34.77
N GLN A 171 -23.73 -11.56 -35.10
CA GLN A 171 -25.08 -11.24 -35.53
C GLN A 171 -25.51 -12.08 -36.78
N ALA A 172 -24.64 -12.14 -37.77
CA ALA A 172 -24.93 -12.93 -38.97
C ALA A 172 -25.00 -14.44 -38.70
N GLN A 173 -24.26 -14.95 -37.72
CA GLN A 173 -24.36 -16.37 -37.27
C GLN A 173 -25.66 -16.62 -36.53
N TYR A 174 -26.08 -15.69 -35.68
CA TYR A 174 -27.38 -15.75 -34.98
C TYR A 174 -28.55 -15.79 -35.96
N GLU A 175 -28.56 -14.89 -36.94
CA GLU A 175 -29.60 -14.83 -37.98
C GLU A 175 -29.68 -16.11 -38.80
N LYS A 176 -28.57 -16.82 -38.95
CA LYS A 176 -28.50 -18.12 -39.65
C LYS A 176 -28.83 -19.32 -38.73
N GLY A 177 -29.14 -19.08 -37.45
CA GLY A 177 -29.41 -20.13 -36.46
C GLY A 177 -28.20 -20.97 -36.07
N LEU A 178 -26.98 -20.48 -36.30
CA LEU A 178 -25.72 -21.19 -36.00
C LEU A 178 -25.23 -20.95 -34.58
N THR A 179 -25.81 -19.99 -33.85
CA THR A 179 -25.48 -19.67 -32.45
C THR A 179 -26.74 -19.20 -31.74
N THR A 180 -26.81 -19.43 -30.42
CA THR A 180 -27.88 -18.98 -29.51
C THR A 180 -27.46 -17.72 -28.78
#